data_f2c5ec56d13b41f650b305e68e8cdc02
#
_entry.id   f2c5ec56d13b41f650b305e68e8cdc02
#
_cell.length_a   1.000
_cell.length_b   1.000
_cell.length_c   1.000
_cell.angle_alpha   90.00
_cell.angle_beta   90.00
_cell.angle_gamma   90.00
#
_symmetry.space_group_name_H-M   'P 1'
#
loop_
_entity.id
_entity.type
_entity.pdbx_description
1 polymer ?
#
loop_
_entity_poly.entity_id
_entity_poly.type
_entity_poly.pdbx_seq_one_letter_code
_entity_poly.pdbx_strand_id
1 'polypeptide(L)'
;MLEFTQKIEGRIAYDCVISLDYDSRKRGRLKVVTDSGESAGIFLKRGAVLLDGDRLRSEDGRTVIIRAAPEPLVEATTDNSLIFAKTCYHLGNRHTPIEITELIVRFQPDHVLANMCSDWGLTVKNVERPFYPESGAYAKHAEHRHGH
;
A
#
# COMPACT_ATOMS: atom_id res chain seq x y z
N MET A 1 26.26 0.19 6.38
CA MET A 1 24.81 0.12 6.45
C MET A 1 24.31 -1.07 5.67
N LEU A 2 23.35 -1.79 6.22
CA LEU A 2 22.74 -2.93 5.56
C LEU A 2 21.90 -2.47 4.36
N GLU A 3 22.13 -3.06 3.18
CA GLU A 3 21.46 -2.64 1.96
C GLU A 3 20.75 -3.84 1.29
N PHE A 4 19.47 -3.68 1.04
CA PHE A 4 18.67 -4.68 0.36
C PHE A 4 18.51 -4.26 -1.10
N THR A 5 19.01 -5.09 -2.01
CA THR A 5 19.15 -4.73 -3.42
C THR A 5 18.37 -5.64 -4.36
N GLN A 6 17.80 -6.73 -3.84
CA GLN A 6 17.15 -7.72 -4.68
C GLN A 6 15.84 -8.20 -4.05
N LYS A 7 14.78 -8.18 -4.84
CA LYS A 7 13.53 -8.80 -4.46
C LYS A 7 13.61 -10.28 -4.80
N ILE A 8 13.24 -11.15 -3.85
CA ILE A 8 13.26 -12.59 -4.05
C ILE A 8 11.85 -13.15 -3.95
N GLU A 9 11.60 -14.21 -4.72
CA GLU A 9 10.30 -14.85 -4.80
C GLU A 9 10.16 -15.98 -3.79
N GLY A 10 8.91 -16.29 -3.44
CA GLY A 10 8.58 -17.41 -2.60
C GLY A 10 8.61 -17.10 -1.12
N ARG A 11 8.27 -18.11 -0.33
CA ARG A 11 8.22 -18.00 1.13
C ARG A 11 9.56 -18.36 1.74
N ILE A 12 10.53 -17.53 1.46
CA ILE A 12 11.90 -17.71 1.97
C ILE A 12 11.95 -17.25 3.42
N ALA A 13 12.71 -17.95 4.26
CA ALA A 13 12.94 -17.52 5.63
C ALA A 13 13.60 -16.16 5.67
N TYR A 14 13.30 -15.35 6.68
CA TYR A 14 13.83 -14.01 6.80
C TYR A 14 14.50 -13.81 8.15
N ASP A 15 15.46 -12.88 8.16
CA ASP A 15 16.26 -12.56 9.36
C ASP A 15 15.74 -11.33 10.09
N CYS A 16 15.04 -10.46 9.39
CA CYS A 16 14.56 -9.22 9.97
C CYS A 16 13.27 -8.78 9.29
N VAL A 17 12.65 -7.74 9.84
CA VAL A 17 11.37 -7.20 9.40
C VAL A 17 11.51 -5.71 9.19
N ILE A 18 10.95 -5.19 8.10
CA ILE A 18 10.83 -3.77 7.85
C ILE A 18 9.35 -3.45 7.65
N SER A 19 8.81 -2.54 8.47
CA SER A 19 7.41 -2.13 8.40
C SER A 19 7.34 -0.76 7.72
N LEU A 20 6.55 -0.64 6.67
CA LEU A 20 6.48 0.57 5.84
C LEU A 20 5.05 0.94 5.53
N ASP A 21 4.76 2.25 5.56
CA ASP A 21 3.50 2.78 5.06
C ASP A 21 3.47 2.72 3.52
N TYR A 22 2.34 3.06 2.93
CA TYR A 22 2.18 2.95 1.48
C TYR A 22 3.14 3.86 0.72
N ASP A 23 3.28 5.12 1.15
CA ASP A 23 4.15 6.06 0.44
C ASP A 23 5.61 5.59 0.44
N SER A 24 6.06 4.96 1.51
CA SER A 24 7.38 4.35 1.58
C SER A 24 7.49 3.12 0.68
N ARG A 25 6.44 2.29 0.65
CA ARG A 25 6.45 1.06 -0.17
C ARG A 25 6.47 1.34 -1.67
N LYS A 26 6.04 2.52 -2.10
CA LYS A 26 6.12 2.94 -3.51
C LYS A 26 7.53 3.29 -3.94
N ARG A 27 8.41 3.54 -3.02
CA ARG A 27 9.75 4.05 -3.32
C ARG A 27 10.70 2.89 -3.55
N GLY A 28 11.48 2.98 -4.61
CA GLY A 28 12.49 1.96 -4.89
C GLY A 28 13.79 2.21 -4.14
N ARG A 29 14.00 3.40 -3.61
CA ARG A 29 15.23 3.78 -2.94
C ARG A 29 14.89 4.61 -1.71
N LEU A 30 15.18 4.07 -0.54
CA LEU A 30 14.88 4.77 0.72
C LEU A 30 15.75 4.22 1.85
N LYS A 31 15.98 5.08 2.84
CA LYS A 31 16.59 4.67 4.11
C LYS A 31 15.48 4.22 5.05
N VAL A 32 15.73 3.16 5.76
CA VAL A 32 14.73 2.56 6.65
C VAL A 32 15.40 2.12 7.94
N VAL A 33 14.57 1.77 8.92
CA VAL A 33 15.02 1.15 10.16
C VAL A 33 14.25 -0.16 10.28
N THR A 34 14.95 -1.24 10.56
CA THR A 34 14.28 -2.53 10.80
C THR A 34 13.47 -2.45 12.09
N ASP A 35 12.56 -3.37 12.26
CA ASP A 35 11.73 -3.40 13.48
C ASP A 35 12.57 -3.61 14.74
N SER A 36 13.76 -4.17 14.60
CA SER A 36 14.70 -4.31 15.73
C SER A 36 15.59 -3.09 15.95
N GLY A 37 15.45 -2.04 15.12
CA GLY A 37 16.18 -0.80 15.29
C GLY A 37 17.47 -0.67 14.48
N GLU A 38 17.74 -1.59 13.57
CA GLU A 38 18.93 -1.56 12.74
C GLU A 38 18.73 -0.64 11.53
N SER A 39 19.70 0.23 11.24
CA SER A 39 19.63 1.08 10.05
C SER A 39 19.89 0.26 8.80
N ALA A 40 19.09 0.52 7.77
CA ALA A 40 19.18 -0.20 6.51
C ALA A 40 18.78 0.70 5.35
N GLY A 41 19.05 0.25 4.15
CA GLY A 41 18.60 0.93 2.93
C GLY A 41 17.96 -0.08 1.99
N ILE A 42 17.01 0.38 1.22
CA ILE A 42 16.40 -0.39 0.15
C ILE A 42 16.76 0.28 -1.16
N PHE A 43 17.34 -0.47 -2.09
CA PHE A 43 17.77 0.02 -3.39
C PHE A 43 17.35 -0.95 -4.47
N LEU A 44 16.12 -0.77 -4.94
CA LEU A 44 15.53 -1.62 -5.97
C LEU A 44 15.38 -0.85 -7.27
N LYS A 45 15.22 -1.59 -8.36
CA LYS A 45 14.87 -0.99 -9.64
C LYS A 45 13.47 -0.40 -9.55
N ARG A 46 13.23 0.61 -10.36
CA ARG A 46 11.95 1.32 -10.42
C ARG A 46 10.77 0.41 -10.66
N GLY A 47 9.62 0.84 -10.19
CA GLY A 47 8.34 0.52 -10.76
C GLY A 47 7.43 -0.37 -9.96
N ALA A 48 7.92 -1.12 -9.00
CA ALA A 48 7.05 -1.99 -8.23
C ALA A 48 6.81 -1.43 -6.84
N VAL A 49 5.55 -1.42 -6.43
CA VAL A 49 5.20 -1.15 -5.03
C VAL A 49 5.54 -2.40 -4.23
N LEU A 50 6.22 -2.21 -3.11
CA LEU A 50 6.47 -3.31 -2.19
C LEU A 50 5.16 -3.71 -1.50
N LEU A 51 4.88 -5.00 -1.51
CA LEU A 51 3.66 -5.55 -0.92
C LEU A 51 3.97 -6.19 0.43
N ASP A 52 2.96 -6.25 1.28
CA ASP A 52 3.07 -6.99 2.53
C ASP A 52 3.49 -8.43 2.24
N GLY A 53 4.53 -8.89 2.91
CA GLY A 53 5.06 -10.24 2.71
C GLY A 53 6.16 -10.35 1.67
N ASP A 54 6.46 -9.30 0.93
CA ASP A 54 7.60 -9.33 0.00
C ASP A 54 8.90 -9.55 0.75
N ARG A 55 9.82 -10.32 0.15
CA ARG A 55 11.15 -10.56 0.71
C ARG A 55 12.20 -9.86 -0.13
N LEU A 56 13.15 -9.23 0.55
CA LEU A 56 14.30 -8.61 -0.09
C LEU A 56 15.57 -9.25 0.47
N ARG A 57 16.61 -9.26 -0.34
CA ARG A 57 17.92 -9.83 0.04
C ARG A 57 19.02 -8.82 -0.15
N SER A 58 19.94 -8.79 0.81
CA SER A 58 21.18 -8.03 0.73
C SER A 58 22.26 -8.88 0.04
N GLU A 59 23.36 -8.21 -0.37
CA GLU A 59 24.47 -8.91 -1.02
C GLU A 59 25.13 -9.93 -0.10
N ASP A 60 25.13 -9.68 1.20
CA ASP A 60 25.70 -10.61 2.17
C ASP A 60 24.75 -11.75 2.56
N GLY A 61 23.59 -11.86 1.88
CA GLY A 61 22.68 -12.97 2.06
C GLY A 61 21.62 -12.79 3.15
N ARG A 62 21.55 -11.63 3.77
CA ARG A 62 20.48 -11.37 4.74
C ARG A 62 19.16 -11.15 4.03
N THR A 63 18.09 -11.65 4.61
CA THR A 63 16.74 -11.55 4.05
C THR A 63 15.84 -10.76 4.99
N VAL A 64 15.06 -9.85 4.43
CA VAL A 64 14.07 -9.09 5.18
C VAL A 64 12.70 -9.37 4.60
N ILE A 65 11.69 -9.39 5.48
CA ILE A 65 10.29 -9.38 5.04
C ILE A 65 9.73 -7.98 5.20
N ILE A 66 8.97 -7.54 4.20
CA ILE A 66 8.29 -6.26 4.23
C ILE A 66 6.91 -6.46 4.84
N ARG A 67 6.55 -5.58 5.78
CA ARG A 67 5.21 -5.52 6.34
C ARG A 67 4.60 -4.16 6.05
N ALA A 68 3.33 -4.16 5.68
CA ALA A 68 2.59 -2.91 5.54
C ALA A 68 2.23 -2.40 6.93
N ALA A 69 2.78 -1.25 7.29
CA ALA A 69 2.55 -0.66 8.60
C ALA A 69 1.16 -0.02 8.66
N PRO A 70 0.46 -0.10 9.80
CA PRO A 70 -0.77 0.66 9.99
C PRO A 70 -0.49 2.15 9.80
N GLU A 71 -1.42 2.83 9.16
CA GLU A 71 -1.31 4.28 8.91
C GLU A 71 -2.69 4.91 8.99
N PRO A 72 -2.76 6.23 9.23
CA PRO A 72 -4.06 6.92 9.26
C PRO A 72 -4.73 6.88 7.89
N LEU A 73 -6.00 6.52 7.87
CA LEU A 73 -6.81 6.46 6.64
C LEU A 73 -8.20 7.02 6.93
N VAL A 74 -8.84 7.50 5.89
CA VAL A 74 -10.27 7.80 5.90
C VAL A 74 -11.01 6.60 5.35
N GLU A 75 -12.05 6.17 6.06
CA GLU A 75 -12.87 5.04 5.64
C GLU A 75 -14.30 5.53 5.39
N ALA A 76 -14.81 5.29 4.20
CA ALA A 76 -16.17 5.67 3.81
C ALA A 76 -16.96 4.41 3.49
N THR A 77 -18.12 4.26 4.13
CA THR A 77 -18.95 3.06 3.99
C THR A 77 -20.38 3.43 3.62
N THR A 78 -21.04 2.54 2.91
CA THR A 78 -22.46 2.67 2.57
C THR A 78 -23.03 1.27 2.35
N ASP A 79 -24.34 1.13 2.53
CA ASP A 79 -25.04 -0.09 2.17
C ASP A 79 -25.69 -0.01 0.78
N ASN A 80 -25.52 1.11 0.10
CA ASN A 80 -26.11 1.36 -1.22
C ASN A 80 -25.06 1.12 -2.30
N SER A 81 -25.21 0.07 -3.09
CA SER A 81 -24.20 -0.34 -4.07
C SER A 81 -24.01 0.70 -5.18
N LEU A 82 -25.06 1.43 -5.56
CA LEU A 82 -24.94 2.45 -6.60
C LEU A 82 -24.16 3.66 -6.09
N ILE A 83 -24.45 4.11 -4.87
CA ILE A 83 -23.68 5.19 -4.25
C ILE A 83 -22.21 4.78 -4.13
N PHE A 84 -21.95 3.54 -3.73
CA PHE A 84 -20.60 3.02 -3.61
C PHE A 84 -19.87 3.06 -4.96
N ALA A 85 -20.51 2.56 -6.01
CA ALA A 85 -19.92 2.53 -7.34
C ALA A 85 -19.60 3.94 -7.84
N LYS A 86 -20.52 4.88 -7.66
CA LYS A 86 -20.30 6.27 -8.06
C LYS A 86 -19.17 6.92 -7.27
N THR A 87 -19.10 6.64 -5.98
CA THR A 87 -18.02 7.16 -5.13
C THR A 87 -16.66 6.67 -5.60
N CYS A 88 -16.53 5.37 -5.85
CA CYS A 88 -15.28 4.80 -6.36
C CYS A 88 -14.90 5.40 -7.71
N TYR A 89 -15.87 5.60 -8.60
CA TYR A 89 -15.63 6.21 -9.89
C TYR A 89 -15.07 7.63 -9.73
N HIS A 90 -15.69 8.46 -8.91
CA HIS A 90 -15.26 9.84 -8.74
C HIS A 90 -13.90 9.95 -8.04
N LEU A 91 -13.65 9.12 -7.04
CA LEU A 91 -12.34 9.09 -6.37
C LEU A 91 -11.24 8.63 -7.33
N GLY A 92 -11.50 7.58 -8.10
CA GLY A 92 -10.55 7.10 -9.10
C GLY A 92 -10.26 8.14 -10.18
N ASN A 93 -11.28 8.91 -10.54
CA ASN A 93 -11.14 9.96 -11.55
C ASN A 93 -10.24 11.10 -11.09
N ARG A 94 -10.01 11.24 -9.81
CA ARG A 94 -9.09 12.23 -9.24
C ARG A 94 -7.68 11.67 -9.10
N HIS A 95 -7.45 10.45 -9.55
CA HIS A 95 -6.17 9.75 -9.44
C HIS A 95 -5.71 9.57 -7.98
N THR A 96 -6.65 9.59 -7.05
CA THR A 96 -6.37 9.35 -5.64
C THR A 96 -6.19 7.86 -5.42
N PRO A 97 -5.13 7.42 -4.74
CA PRO A 97 -5.04 6.01 -4.36
C PRO A 97 -6.21 5.64 -3.46
N ILE A 98 -6.93 4.59 -3.82
CA ILE A 98 -8.07 4.11 -3.02
C ILE A 98 -7.98 2.60 -2.85
N GLU A 99 -8.31 2.16 -1.64
CA GLU A 99 -8.47 0.75 -1.34
C GLU A 99 -9.96 0.43 -1.38
N ILE A 100 -10.33 -0.56 -2.17
CA ILE A 100 -11.73 -0.92 -2.37
C ILE A 100 -11.96 -2.32 -1.81
N THR A 101 -12.89 -2.42 -0.86
CA THR A 101 -13.44 -3.68 -0.41
C THR A 101 -14.95 -3.59 -0.51
N GLU A 102 -15.66 -4.63 -0.14
CA GLU A 102 -17.10 -4.66 -0.35
C GLU A 102 -17.80 -3.54 0.43
N LEU A 103 -18.34 -2.57 -0.30
CA LEU A 103 -19.07 -1.41 0.24
C LEU A 103 -18.27 -0.53 1.18
N ILE A 104 -16.94 -0.66 1.13
CA ILE A 104 -16.01 0.16 1.91
C ILE A 104 -14.92 0.67 0.99
N VAL A 105 -14.65 1.97 1.03
CA VAL A 105 -13.53 2.57 0.34
C VAL A 105 -12.67 3.32 1.36
N ARG A 106 -11.35 3.18 1.23
CA ARG A 106 -10.40 3.86 2.12
C ARG A 106 -9.41 4.64 1.29
N PHE A 107 -8.99 5.78 1.83
CA PHE A 107 -7.99 6.63 1.19
C PHE A 107 -7.17 7.36 2.25
N GLN A 108 -6.05 7.90 1.82
CA GLN A 108 -5.17 8.66 2.73
C GLN A 108 -5.87 9.94 3.18
N PRO A 109 -5.52 10.49 4.35
CA PRO A 109 -6.24 11.63 4.91
C PRO A 109 -6.34 12.79 3.92
N ASP A 110 -7.58 13.21 3.68
CA ASP A 110 -7.91 14.30 2.76
C ASP A 110 -9.30 14.80 3.14
N HIS A 111 -9.36 15.97 3.76
CA HIS A 111 -10.63 16.47 4.28
C HIS A 111 -11.61 16.87 3.17
N VAL A 112 -11.11 17.26 2.00
CA VAL A 112 -11.99 17.57 0.87
C VAL A 112 -12.71 16.33 0.39
N LEU A 113 -11.96 15.23 0.20
CA LEU A 113 -12.55 13.96 -0.22
C LEU A 113 -13.45 13.38 0.86
N ALA A 114 -13.07 13.51 2.12
CA ALA A 114 -13.89 13.04 3.24
C ALA A 114 -15.24 13.78 3.26
N ASN A 115 -15.21 15.10 3.08
CA ASN A 115 -16.43 15.90 3.04
C ASN A 115 -17.31 15.52 1.85
N MET A 116 -16.72 15.29 0.68
CA MET A 116 -17.46 14.84 -0.49
C MET A 116 -18.17 13.52 -0.23
N CYS A 117 -17.46 12.56 0.36
CA CYS A 117 -18.08 11.27 0.68
C CYS A 117 -19.23 11.42 1.66
N SER A 118 -19.06 12.27 2.67
CA SER A 118 -20.13 12.56 3.62
C SER A 118 -21.34 13.19 2.93
N ASP A 119 -21.10 14.13 2.02
CA ASP A 119 -22.16 14.78 1.27
C ASP A 119 -22.93 13.81 0.37
N TRP A 120 -22.25 12.78 -0.13
CA TRP A 120 -22.88 11.75 -0.96
C TRP A 120 -23.61 10.70 -0.15
N GLY A 121 -23.61 10.82 1.17
CA GLY A 121 -24.35 9.93 2.05
C GLY A 121 -23.57 8.75 2.62
N LEU A 122 -22.26 8.71 2.40
CA LEU A 122 -21.46 7.67 3.04
C LEU A 122 -21.17 8.03 4.51
N THR A 123 -21.00 6.99 5.31
CA THR A 123 -20.52 7.17 6.69
C THR A 123 -19.00 7.22 6.66
N VAL A 124 -18.45 8.32 7.16
CA VAL A 124 -17.01 8.59 7.09
C VAL A 124 -16.42 8.56 8.48
N LYS A 125 -15.30 7.86 8.63
CA LYS A 125 -14.56 7.83 9.89
C LYS A 125 -13.07 7.71 9.64
N ASN A 126 -12.29 8.09 10.63
CA ASN A 126 -10.84 7.91 10.61
C ASN A 126 -10.51 6.54 11.20
N VAL A 127 -9.61 5.83 10.53
CA VAL A 127 -9.16 4.50 10.98
C VAL A 127 -7.64 4.46 10.89
N GLU A 128 -7.05 3.47 11.54
CA GLU A 128 -5.62 3.21 11.44
C GLU A 128 -5.43 1.76 11.01
N ARG A 129 -4.93 1.56 9.81
CA ARG A 129 -4.81 0.25 9.18
C ARG A 129 -3.72 0.27 8.12
N PRO A 130 -3.16 -0.89 7.80
CA PRO A 130 -2.33 -0.98 6.59
C PRO A 130 -3.15 -0.57 5.36
N PHE A 131 -2.50 0.10 4.41
CA PHE A 131 -3.16 0.62 3.21
C PHE A 131 -2.77 -0.19 1.99
N TYR A 132 -3.77 -0.74 1.30
CA TYR A 132 -3.59 -1.57 0.11
C TYR A 132 -4.42 -0.99 -1.04
N PRO A 133 -4.03 0.16 -1.60
CA PRO A 133 -4.82 0.76 -2.67
C PRO A 133 -4.76 -0.07 -3.96
N GLU A 134 -5.81 0.11 -4.77
CA GLU A 134 -5.85 -0.51 -6.09
C GLU A 134 -4.70 0.00 -6.93
N SER A 135 -4.09 -0.86 -7.71
CA SER A 135 -3.12 -0.44 -8.71
C SER A 135 -3.86 0.18 -9.90
N GLY A 136 -3.27 1.20 -10.49
CA GLY A 136 -3.87 1.81 -11.67
C GLY A 136 -3.89 0.85 -12.86
N ALA A 137 -4.76 1.12 -13.82
CA ALA A 137 -4.94 0.25 -14.98
C ALA A 137 -3.63 -0.02 -15.71
N TYR A 138 -2.75 0.97 -15.79
CA TYR A 138 -1.46 0.81 -16.49
C TYR A 138 -0.44 0.03 -15.68
N ALA A 139 -0.44 0.20 -14.36
CA ALA A 139 0.46 -0.53 -13.47
C ALA A 139 0.12 -2.02 -13.43
N LYS A 140 -1.11 -2.39 -13.72
CA LYS A 140 -1.58 -3.76 -13.64
C LYS A 140 -1.07 -4.69 -14.72
N HIS A 141 -0.44 -4.17 -15.76
CA HIS A 141 0.05 -5.05 -16.82
C HIS A 141 0.95 -6.16 -16.29
N ALA A 142 1.84 -5.85 -15.39
CA ALA A 142 2.71 -6.84 -14.78
C ALA A 142 1.95 -7.75 -13.82
N GLU A 143 1.00 -7.22 -13.08
CA GLU A 143 0.23 -7.97 -12.08
C GLU A 143 -0.80 -8.89 -12.73
N HIS A 144 -1.46 -8.44 -13.77
CA HIS A 144 -2.46 -9.24 -14.48
C HIS A 144 -1.89 -10.53 -15.03
N ARG A 145 -0.62 -10.54 -15.39
CA ARG A 145 0.03 -11.76 -15.85
C ARG A 145 0.10 -12.84 -14.79
N HIS A 146 -0.02 -12.47 -13.55
CA HIS A 146 0.07 -13.38 -12.42
C HIS A 146 -1.30 -13.66 -11.81
N GLY A 147 -2.20 -12.69 -11.86
CA GLY A 147 -3.47 -12.77 -11.17
C GLY A 147 -4.64 -13.25 -12.01
N HIS A 148 -4.47 -13.30 -13.29
CA HIS A 148 -5.58 -13.62 -14.21
C HIS A 148 -5.21 -14.63 -15.24
#